data_651cd9a3f8cfbf9ced4e63decb085975
#
_entry.id   651cd9a3f8cfbf9ced4e63decb085975
#
_cell.length_a   1.000
_cell.length_b   1.000
_cell.length_c   1.000
_cell.angle_alpha   90.00
_cell.angle_beta   90.00
_cell.angle_gamma   90.00
#
_symmetry.space_group_name_H-M   'P 1'
#
loop_
_entity.id
_entity.type
_entity.pdbx_description
1 polymer ?
#
loop_
_entity_poly.entity_id
_entity_poly.type
_entity_poly.pdbx_seq_one_letter_code
_entity_poly.pdbx_strand_id
1 'polypeptide(L)'
;PVTPSLLRSSVIAVPPLAREADYQISDEENRKIISHIEAGGIKTLLYGGNANLYHIRPSEYESLLKIIAGEAGEDTLVIPAVGPAYGTMMDQAPALKASAFPTAMVLPMQGLTTSKGVVDGLTQFARAFGRPIVLYIKNPGYIEPEDAARLVKSGHVSFIKYAIVRDDPSEDPYLDRLVQVVDSKLIVSGIGEQPAIVHREQFKLAGFTSGCVCLNP
;
A
#
# COMPACT_ATOMS: atom_id res chain seq x y z
N PRO A 1 13.13 8.08 -2.28
CA PRO A 1 11.73 8.51 -2.17
C PRO A 1 10.89 7.92 -3.30
N VAL A 2 9.63 7.60 -3.01
CA VAL A 2 8.69 7.12 -4.03
C VAL A 2 8.30 8.30 -4.93
N THR A 3 8.42 8.11 -6.24
CA THR A 3 8.15 9.16 -7.24
C THR A 3 7.07 8.71 -8.23
N PRO A 4 6.36 9.63 -8.90
CA PRO A 4 5.42 9.27 -9.97
C PRO A 4 6.05 8.44 -11.10
N SER A 5 7.33 8.65 -11.39
CA SER A 5 8.07 7.84 -12.37
C SER A 5 8.21 6.39 -11.90
N LEU A 6 8.55 6.18 -10.65
CA LEU A 6 8.65 4.84 -10.05
C LEU A 6 7.30 4.11 -10.05
N LEU A 7 6.20 4.81 -9.71
CA LEU A 7 4.84 4.22 -9.74
C LEU A 7 4.39 3.80 -11.14
N ARG A 8 5.01 4.33 -12.19
CA ARG A 8 4.72 4.00 -13.59
C ARG A 8 5.72 3.03 -14.22
N SER A 9 6.80 2.70 -13.53
CA SER A 9 7.87 1.88 -14.08
C SER A 9 7.49 0.40 -14.23
N SER A 10 6.59 -0.08 -13.37
CA SER A 10 6.03 -1.43 -13.43
C SER A 10 4.67 -1.48 -12.77
N VAL A 11 3.95 -2.60 -12.96
CA VAL A 11 2.79 -2.96 -12.14
C VAL A 11 3.25 -3.16 -10.69
N ILE A 12 2.39 -2.85 -9.74
CA ILE A 12 2.65 -3.10 -8.32
C ILE A 12 2.11 -4.49 -7.97
N ALA A 13 2.99 -5.45 -7.76
CA ALA A 13 2.60 -6.77 -7.30
C ALA A 13 2.09 -6.72 -5.84
N VAL A 14 1.06 -7.49 -5.56
CA VAL A 14 0.51 -7.65 -4.19
C VAL A 14 0.64 -9.11 -3.74
N PRO A 15 1.87 -9.57 -3.41
CA PRO A 15 2.13 -10.97 -3.14
C PRO A 15 1.39 -11.45 -1.88
N PRO A 16 1.06 -12.76 -1.83
CA PRO A 16 0.69 -13.40 -0.57
C PRO A 16 1.89 -13.48 0.36
N LEU A 17 1.65 -13.76 1.65
CA LEU A 17 2.67 -14.11 2.62
C LEU A 17 2.60 -15.61 2.88
N ALA A 18 3.62 -16.34 2.45
CA ALA A 18 3.68 -17.79 2.64
C ALA A 18 3.98 -18.14 4.10
N ARG A 19 3.29 -19.17 4.60
CA ARG A 19 3.45 -19.69 5.95
C ARG A 19 3.61 -21.21 5.92
N GLU A 20 4.32 -21.72 6.90
CA GLU A 20 4.44 -23.16 7.16
C GLU A 20 3.13 -23.72 7.74
N ALA A 21 3.04 -25.04 7.85
CA ALA A 21 1.86 -25.72 8.40
C ALA A 21 1.55 -25.35 9.86
N ASP A 22 2.53 -24.90 10.61
CA ASP A 22 2.40 -24.39 11.99
C ASP A 22 2.13 -22.88 12.05
N TYR A 23 1.85 -22.26 10.91
CA TYR A 23 1.61 -20.81 10.74
C TYR A 23 2.83 -19.89 10.92
N GLN A 24 4.03 -20.39 11.09
CA GLN A 24 5.23 -19.55 11.04
C GLN A 24 5.42 -19.00 9.62
N ILE A 25 6.01 -17.80 9.50
CA ILE A 25 6.33 -17.23 8.19
C ILE A 25 7.43 -18.08 7.56
N SER A 26 7.24 -18.54 6.33
CA SER A 26 8.22 -19.35 5.60
C SER A 26 9.19 -18.44 4.85
N ASP A 27 10.45 -18.39 5.28
CA ASP A 27 11.50 -17.63 4.60
C ASP A 27 11.73 -18.18 3.18
N GLU A 28 11.81 -19.51 3.05
CA GLU A 28 12.10 -20.17 1.77
C GLU A 28 11.00 -19.92 0.73
N GLU A 29 9.73 -20.09 1.11
CA GLU A 29 8.61 -19.91 0.17
C GLU A 29 8.40 -18.44 -0.19
N ASN A 30 8.60 -17.50 0.75
CA ASN A 30 8.54 -16.08 0.44
C ASN A 30 9.67 -15.65 -0.49
N ARG A 31 10.89 -16.19 -0.33
CA ARG A 31 11.98 -15.97 -1.27
C ARG A 31 11.64 -16.44 -2.68
N LYS A 32 11.07 -17.65 -2.81
CA LYS A 32 10.63 -18.18 -4.12
C LYS A 32 9.59 -17.27 -4.78
N ILE A 33 8.60 -16.79 -4.03
CA ILE A 33 7.58 -15.86 -4.52
C ILE A 33 8.22 -14.55 -5.01
N ILE A 34 9.10 -13.95 -4.21
CA ILE A 34 9.77 -12.69 -4.57
C ILE A 34 10.62 -12.87 -5.84
N SER A 35 11.48 -13.91 -5.86
CA SER A 35 12.34 -14.19 -6.99
C SER A 35 11.56 -14.47 -8.28
N HIS A 36 10.42 -15.16 -8.19
CA HIS A 36 9.54 -15.40 -9.35
C HIS A 36 8.97 -14.10 -9.90
N ILE A 37 8.47 -13.22 -9.04
CA ILE A 37 7.90 -11.92 -9.42
C ILE A 37 8.98 -11.02 -10.05
N GLU A 38 10.15 -10.96 -9.46
CA GLU A 38 11.28 -10.16 -9.96
C GLU A 38 11.80 -10.67 -11.31
N ALA A 39 11.83 -11.99 -11.52
CA ALA A 39 12.22 -12.61 -12.80
C ALA A 39 11.32 -12.18 -13.97
N GLY A 40 10.06 -11.83 -13.69
CA GLY A 40 9.14 -11.23 -14.67
C GLY A 40 9.34 -9.72 -14.91
N GLY A 41 10.32 -9.10 -14.25
CA GLY A 41 10.63 -7.67 -14.40
C GLY A 41 9.82 -6.74 -13.51
N ILE A 42 9.06 -7.28 -12.57
CA ILE A 42 8.30 -6.48 -11.59
C ILE A 42 9.25 -5.91 -10.53
N LYS A 43 9.16 -4.60 -10.29
CA LYS A 43 10.08 -3.87 -9.38
C LYS A 43 9.40 -3.23 -8.18
N THR A 44 8.12 -3.53 -7.94
CA THR A 44 7.40 -3.00 -6.78
C THR A 44 6.52 -4.08 -6.16
N LEU A 45 6.79 -4.38 -4.89
CA LEU A 45 6.06 -5.37 -4.08
C LEU A 45 5.34 -4.64 -2.95
N LEU A 46 4.03 -4.82 -2.83
CA LEU A 46 3.21 -4.23 -1.78
C LEU A 46 2.57 -5.33 -0.94
N TYR A 47 3.10 -5.53 0.26
CA TYR A 47 2.59 -6.48 1.23
C TYR A 47 1.47 -5.86 2.07
N GLY A 48 0.24 -6.28 1.85
CA GLY A 48 -0.94 -5.69 2.48
C GLY A 48 -2.06 -6.70 2.73
N GLY A 49 -3.25 -6.42 2.17
CA GLY A 49 -4.42 -7.28 2.32
C GLY A 49 -4.23 -8.70 1.79
N ASN A 50 -3.61 -8.87 0.63
CA ASN A 50 -3.33 -10.19 0.04
C ASN A 50 -2.33 -11.01 0.86
N ALA A 51 -1.43 -10.35 1.59
CA ALA A 51 -0.53 -10.97 2.55
C ALA A 51 -1.18 -11.21 3.94
N ASN A 52 -2.48 -10.95 4.09
CA ASN A 52 -3.22 -11.04 5.34
C ASN A 52 -2.64 -10.23 6.51
N LEU A 53 -1.99 -9.09 6.24
CA LEU A 53 -1.35 -8.29 7.29
C LEU A 53 -2.35 -7.62 8.25
N TYR A 54 -3.65 -7.65 7.96
CA TYR A 54 -4.69 -7.34 8.96
C TYR A 54 -4.64 -8.26 10.18
N HIS A 55 -4.08 -9.47 10.04
CA HIS A 55 -4.05 -10.54 11.04
C HIS A 55 -2.63 -10.88 11.50
N ILE A 56 -1.63 -10.08 11.13
CA ILE A 56 -0.24 -10.30 11.58
C ILE A 56 -0.16 -10.14 13.11
N ARG A 57 0.52 -11.07 13.76
CA ARG A 57 0.79 -10.93 15.20
C ARG A 57 1.81 -9.80 15.39
N PRO A 58 1.62 -8.92 16.38
CA PRO A 58 2.60 -7.88 16.69
C PRO A 58 4.02 -8.43 16.88
N SER A 59 4.15 -9.61 17.50
CA SER A 59 5.43 -10.29 17.73
C SER A 59 6.11 -10.83 16.45
N GLU A 60 5.39 -11.01 15.35
CA GLU A 60 5.93 -11.46 14.07
C GLU A 60 6.35 -10.29 13.16
N TYR A 61 5.97 -9.06 13.49
CA TYR A 61 6.09 -7.93 12.57
C TYR A 61 7.55 -7.61 12.22
N GLU A 62 8.46 -7.61 13.19
CA GLU A 62 9.89 -7.39 12.92
C GLU A 62 10.50 -8.51 12.07
N SER A 63 10.10 -9.76 12.30
CA SER A 63 10.55 -10.90 11.50
C SER A 63 10.06 -10.77 10.06
N LEU A 64 8.78 -10.42 9.85
CA LEU A 64 8.23 -10.13 8.54
C LEU A 64 9.06 -9.07 7.81
N LEU A 65 9.34 -7.93 8.46
CA LEU A 65 10.12 -6.85 7.84
C LEU A 65 11.52 -7.31 7.41
N LYS A 66 12.18 -8.13 8.23
CA LYS A 66 13.51 -8.69 7.91
C LYS A 66 13.46 -9.61 6.69
N ILE A 67 12.46 -10.48 6.62
CA ILE A 67 12.29 -11.43 5.51
C ILE A 67 12.05 -10.67 4.21
N ILE A 68 11.03 -9.81 4.15
CA ILE A 68 10.70 -9.11 2.90
C ILE A 68 11.76 -8.08 2.46
N ALA A 69 12.59 -7.58 3.38
CA ALA A 69 13.73 -6.74 3.06
C ALA A 69 14.94 -7.54 2.57
N GLY A 70 15.18 -8.71 3.19
CA GLY A 70 16.36 -9.54 2.90
C GLY A 70 16.23 -10.35 1.61
N GLU A 71 15.02 -10.67 1.20
CA GLU A 71 14.76 -11.52 0.03
C GLU A 71 14.51 -10.71 -1.26
N ALA A 72 14.22 -9.42 -1.18
CA ALA A 72 14.04 -8.56 -2.33
C ALA A 72 15.37 -8.04 -2.87
N GLY A 73 15.48 -7.96 -4.20
CA GLY A 73 16.64 -7.38 -4.88
C GLY A 73 16.82 -5.88 -4.60
N GLU A 74 18.05 -5.39 -4.76
CA GLU A 74 18.41 -3.98 -4.47
C GLU A 74 17.58 -2.95 -5.26
N ASP A 75 17.13 -3.31 -6.48
CA ASP A 75 16.30 -2.47 -7.35
C ASP A 75 14.81 -2.61 -7.10
N THR A 76 14.40 -3.44 -6.14
CA THR A 76 12.99 -3.72 -5.84
C THR A 76 12.49 -2.84 -4.71
N LEU A 77 11.46 -2.04 -5.00
CA LEU A 77 10.74 -1.30 -3.99
C LEU A 77 9.80 -2.22 -3.22
N VAL A 78 10.06 -2.43 -1.93
CA VAL A 78 9.16 -3.16 -1.04
C VAL A 78 8.38 -2.18 -0.17
N ILE A 79 7.06 -2.36 -0.12
CA ILE A 79 6.14 -1.54 0.66
C ILE A 79 5.41 -2.44 1.67
N PRO A 80 5.83 -2.50 2.93
CA PRO A 80 5.11 -3.21 3.97
C PRO A 80 3.85 -2.45 4.39
N ALA A 81 2.83 -3.15 4.90
CA ALA A 81 1.68 -2.50 5.54
C ALA A 81 1.77 -2.51 7.06
N VAL A 82 1.02 -1.59 7.69
CA VAL A 82 0.87 -1.43 9.13
C VAL A 82 -0.58 -1.26 9.53
N GLY A 83 -0.85 -1.43 10.79
CA GLY A 83 -2.17 -1.21 11.38
C GLY A 83 -3.08 -2.46 11.29
N PRO A 84 -4.43 -2.31 11.17
CA PRO A 84 -5.16 -1.05 10.93
C PRO A 84 -5.41 -0.19 12.18
N ALA A 85 -5.37 -0.76 13.41
CA ALA A 85 -5.65 -0.01 14.61
C ALA A 85 -4.53 1.00 14.93
N TYR A 86 -4.90 2.19 15.42
CA TYR A 86 -3.94 3.25 15.72
C TYR A 86 -2.85 2.79 16.69
N GLY A 87 -3.22 2.12 17.78
CA GLY A 87 -2.24 1.59 18.76
C GLY A 87 -1.26 0.61 18.10
N THR A 88 -1.76 -0.38 17.36
CA THR A 88 -0.92 -1.34 16.62
C THR A 88 0.03 -0.64 15.66
N MET A 89 -0.47 0.34 14.92
CA MET A 89 0.32 1.13 13.97
C MET A 89 1.46 1.88 14.70
N MET A 90 1.18 2.47 15.86
CA MET A 90 2.19 3.17 16.67
C MET A 90 3.21 2.22 17.29
N ASP A 91 2.80 1.01 17.71
CA ASP A 91 3.71 -0.03 18.21
C ASP A 91 4.61 -0.60 17.09
N GLN A 92 4.15 -0.61 15.85
CA GLN A 92 4.92 -1.02 14.67
C GLN A 92 5.90 0.06 14.16
N ALA A 93 5.67 1.33 14.51
CA ALA A 93 6.47 2.45 14.02
C ALA A 93 7.98 2.35 14.35
N PRO A 94 8.44 1.92 15.53
CA PRO A 94 9.86 1.77 15.84
C PRO A 94 10.57 0.78 14.92
N ALA A 95 9.98 -0.39 14.67
CA ALA A 95 10.55 -1.40 13.79
C ALA A 95 10.67 -0.88 12.34
N LEU A 96 9.63 -0.21 11.84
CA LEU A 96 9.67 0.44 10.53
C LEU A 96 10.70 1.55 10.45
N LYS A 97 10.80 2.40 11.47
CA LYS A 97 11.79 3.48 11.52
C LYS A 97 13.22 2.95 11.45
N ALA A 98 13.48 1.80 12.09
CA ALA A 98 14.78 1.13 12.06
C ALA A 98 15.07 0.42 10.72
N SER A 99 14.06 0.20 9.88
CA SER A 99 14.19 -0.45 8.58
C SER A 99 14.62 0.52 7.48
N ALA A 100 14.97 -0.01 6.29
CA ALA A 100 15.31 0.78 5.10
C ALA A 100 14.11 1.10 4.19
N PHE A 101 12.89 0.64 4.50
CA PHE A 101 11.73 0.86 3.63
C PHE A 101 11.44 2.36 3.46
N PRO A 102 11.34 2.88 2.22
CA PRO A 102 11.15 4.32 2.00
C PRO A 102 9.72 4.81 2.30
N THR A 103 8.79 3.90 2.42
CA THR A 103 7.37 4.15 2.73
C THR A 103 6.74 2.90 3.34
N ALA A 104 5.58 3.03 3.96
CA ALA A 104 4.75 1.91 4.44
C ALA A 104 3.28 2.23 4.18
N MET A 105 2.47 1.22 3.84
CA MET A 105 1.04 1.41 3.60
C MET A 105 0.26 1.25 4.90
N VAL A 106 -0.61 2.21 5.21
CA VAL A 106 -1.51 2.08 6.36
C VAL A 106 -2.78 1.36 5.92
N LEU A 107 -3.07 0.22 6.55
CA LEU A 107 -4.30 -0.54 6.33
C LEU A 107 -5.49 0.26 6.87
N PRO A 108 -6.57 0.49 6.09
CA PRO A 108 -7.71 1.24 6.57
C PRO A 108 -8.54 0.44 7.57
N MET A 109 -8.96 1.09 8.66
CA MET A 109 -9.97 0.58 9.56
C MET A 109 -11.35 1.09 9.13
N GLN A 110 -12.24 0.16 8.81
CA GLN A 110 -13.58 0.51 8.33
C GLN A 110 -14.57 0.70 9.49
N GLY A 111 -15.45 1.68 9.34
CA GLY A 111 -16.65 1.84 10.19
C GLY A 111 -16.43 2.39 11.60
N LEU A 112 -15.19 2.64 12.01
CA LEU A 112 -14.85 3.09 13.38
C LEU A 112 -14.03 4.38 13.40
N THR A 113 -13.98 5.11 12.29
CA THR A 113 -13.14 6.30 12.15
C THR A 113 -13.93 7.48 11.58
N THR A 114 -13.44 8.68 11.84
CA THR A 114 -13.86 9.91 11.15
C THR A 114 -12.73 10.39 10.26
N SER A 115 -13.04 11.10 9.18
CA SER A 115 -12.02 11.67 8.27
C SER A 115 -10.95 12.47 9.04
N LYS A 116 -11.39 13.34 9.95
CA LYS A 116 -10.47 14.12 10.81
C LYS A 116 -9.59 13.21 11.68
N GLY A 117 -10.15 12.18 12.31
CA GLY A 117 -9.39 11.22 13.13
C GLY A 117 -8.36 10.45 12.31
N VAL A 118 -8.70 10.07 11.07
CA VAL A 118 -7.75 9.46 10.13
C VAL A 118 -6.60 10.41 9.84
N VAL A 119 -6.87 11.68 9.50
CA VAL A 119 -5.82 12.68 9.25
C VAL A 119 -4.89 12.84 10.46
N ASP A 120 -5.45 12.98 11.65
CA ASP A 120 -4.66 13.15 12.87
C ASP A 120 -3.80 11.92 13.16
N GLY A 121 -4.37 10.71 13.07
CA GLY A 121 -3.67 9.44 13.31
C GLY A 121 -2.55 9.18 12.29
N LEU A 122 -2.83 9.37 11.00
CA LEU A 122 -1.84 9.18 9.94
C LEU A 122 -0.70 10.21 10.02
N THR A 123 -1.01 11.45 10.40
CA THR A 123 0.01 12.49 10.62
C THR A 123 0.95 12.10 11.76
N GLN A 124 0.40 11.61 12.88
CA GLN A 124 1.20 11.17 14.02
C GLN A 124 2.06 9.96 13.66
N PHE A 125 1.50 8.99 12.95
CA PHE A 125 2.24 7.81 12.51
C PHE A 125 3.37 8.18 11.53
N ALA A 126 3.11 9.01 10.51
CA ALA A 126 4.13 9.44 9.56
C ALA A 126 5.31 10.14 10.26
N ARG A 127 5.03 10.96 11.30
CA ARG A 127 6.05 11.57 12.14
C ARG A 127 6.84 10.55 12.97
N ALA A 128 6.18 9.57 13.56
CA ALA A 128 6.83 8.51 14.35
C ALA A 128 7.71 7.62 13.46
N PHE A 129 7.23 7.24 12.29
CA PHE A 129 7.97 6.49 11.27
C PHE A 129 9.12 7.32 10.69
N GLY A 130 8.94 8.65 10.56
CA GLY A 130 9.93 9.58 10.01
C GLY A 130 9.99 9.60 8.48
N ARG A 131 9.00 9.03 7.79
CA ARG A 131 8.90 8.95 6.32
C ARG A 131 7.46 9.09 5.86
N PRO A 132 7.21 9.53 4.61
CA PRO A 132 5.87 9.55 4.04
C PRO A 132 5.29 8.14 3.93
N ILE A 133 3.97 8.03 4.04
CA ILE A 133 3.22 6.77 4.02
C ILE A 133 2.42 6.61 2.74
N VAL A 134 1.93 5.40 2.45
CA VAL A 134 0.90 5.16 1.44
C VAL A 134 -0.47 5.22 2.12
N LEU A 135 -1.31 6.16 1.67
CA LEU A 135 -2.70 6.26 2.09
C LEU A 135 -3.53 5.24 1.30
N TYR A 136 -4.17 4.30 1.99
CA TYR A 136 -5.02 3.30 1.36
C TYR A 136 -6.50 3.63 1.56
N ILE A 137 -7.20 3.99 0.48
CA ILE A 137 -8.63 4.35 0.49
C ILE A 137 -9.41 3.17 -0.08
N LYS A 138 -10.22 2.51 0.76
CA LYS A 138 -10.98 1.30 0.42
C LYS A 138 -12.49 1.50 0.48
N ASN A 139 -12.96 2.58 1.09
CA ASN A 139 -14.37 2.97 1.11
C ASN A 139 -14.49 4.50 1.21
N PRO A 140 -15.61 5.08 0.73
CA PRO A 140 -15.79 6.53 0.67
C PRO A 140 -15.91 7.19 2.07
N GLY A 141 -16.33 6.45 3.09
CA GLY A 141 -16.48 6.97 4.45
C GLY A 141 -15.19 6.95 5.29
N TYR A 142 -14.06 6.51 4.73
CA TYR A 142 -12.80 6.43 5.45
C TYR A 142 -12.12 7.80 5.62
N ILE A 143 -12.00 8.54 4.53
CA ILE A 143 -11.39 9.87 4.51
C ILE A 143 -12.03 10.71 3.39
N GLU A 144 -12.23 12.01 3.63
CA GLU A 144 -12.70 12.91 2.57
C GLU A 144 -11.58 13.24 1.58
N PRO A 145 -11.87 13.46 0.28
CA PRO A 145 -10.86 13.80 -0.72
C PRO A 145 -10.00 15.02 -0.36
N GLU A 146 -10.59 16.05 0.24
CA GLU A 146 -9.91 17.27 0.68
C GLU A 146 -8.95 17.01 1.84
N ASP A 147 -9.31 16.07 2.72
CA ASP A 147 -8.47 15.63 3.83
C ASP A 147 -7.29 14.79 3.33
N ALA A 148 -7.51 13.91 2.35
CA ALA A 148 -6.44 13.20 1.66
C ALA A 148 -5.47 14.18 0.98
N ALA A 149 -5.98 15.21 0.30
CA ALA A 149 -5.18 16.26 -0.32
C ALA A 149 -4.33 17.02 0.70
N ARG A 150 -4.85 17.27 1.91
CA ARG A 150 -4.07 17.92 2.99
C ARG A 150 -2.89 17.05 3.43
N LEU A 151 -3.09 15.75 3.58
CA LEU A 151 -2.00 14.81 3.92
C LEU A 151 -0.92 14.74 2.82
N VAL A 152 -1.32 14.76 1.55
CA VAL A 152 -0.37 14.81 0.42
C VAL A 152 0.42 16.12 0.44
N LYS A 153 -0.27 17.27 0.53
CA LYS A 153 0.35 18.60 0.56
C LYS A 153 1.32 18.80 1.74
N SER A 154 1.02 18.18 2.88
CA SER A 154 1.90 18.25 4.07
C SER A 154 3.14 17.35 3.97
N GLY A 155 3.28 16.55 2.90
CA GLY A 155 4.39 15.62 2.72
C GLY A 155 4.30 14.34 3.57
N HIS A 156 3.17 14.09 4.25
CA HIS A 156 2.97 12.88 5.05
C HIS A 156 2.58 11.67 4.20
N VAL A 157 2.06 11.87 2.99
CA VAL A 157 1.66 10.82 2.06
C VAL A 157 2.53 10.85 0.81
N SER A 158 3.14 9.71 0.47
CA SER A 158 3.94 9.50 -0.74
C SER A 158 3.07 9.30 -1.98
N PHE A 159 2.03 8.48 -1.86
CA PHE A 159 1.01 8.26 -2.86
C PHE A 159 -0.25 7.64 -2.25
N ILE A 160 -1.33 7.59 -3.02
CA ILE A 160 -2.61 7.03 -2.62
C ILE A 160 -2.85 5.72 -3.37
N LYS A 161 -3.16 4.64 -2.63
CA LYS A 161 -3.74 3.42 -3.18
C LYS A 161 -5.25 3.54 -3.11
N TYR A 162 -5.89 3.74 -4.25
CA TYR A 162 -7.33 3.88 -4.38
C TYR A 162 -7.99 2.55 -4.70
N ALA A 163 -8.94 2.09 -3.90
CA ALA A 163 -9.57 0.79 -4.07
C ALA A 163 -11.06 0.75 -3.66
N ILE A 164 -11.80 1.82 -3.91
CA ILE A 164 -13.25 1.78 -3.81
C ILE A 164 -13.78 1.05 -5.03
N VAL A 165 -14.49 -0.07 -4.80
CA VAL A 165 -15.07 -0.88 -5.87
C VAL A 165 -16.39 -0.24 -6.33
N ARG A 166 -16.56 -0.14 -7.66
CA ARG A 166 -17.78 0.33 -8.33
C ARG A 166 -18.27 -0.74 -9.29
N ASP A 167 -19.59 -0.80 -9.49
CA ASP A 167 -20.17 -1.68 -10.52
C ASP A 167 -19.73 -1.22 -11.90
N ASP A 168 -19.77 0.09 -12.16
CA ASP A 168 -19.15 0.73 -13.32
C ASP A 168 -17.96 1.60 -12.86
N PRO A 169 -16.72 1.22 -13.17
CA PRO A 169 -15.54 1.99 -12.78
C PRO A 169 -15.46 3.39 -13.40
N SER A 170 -16.24 3.68 -14.44
CA SER A 170 -16.31 5.00 -15.07
C SER A 170 -17.20 5.97 -14.30
N GLU A 171 -18.07 5.47 -13.43
CA GLU A 171 -19.00 6.24 -12.61
C GLU A 171 -18.54 6.26 -11.14
N ASP A 172 -17.51 7.05 -10.84
CA ASP A 172 -16.95 7.14 -9.51
C ASP A 172 -16.88 8.57 -8.96
N PRO A 173 -17.94 9.04 -8.30
CA PRO A 173 -18.00 10.42 -7.78
C PRO A 173 -16.90 10.72 -6.74
N TYR A 174 -16.44 9.72 -6.00
CA TYR A 174 -15.35 9.93 -5.05
C TYR A 174 -14.02 10.13 -5.78
N LEU A 175 -13.71 9.29 -6.78
CA LEU A 175 -12.48 9.40 -7.56
C LEU A 175 -12.47 10.68 -8.39
N ASP A 176 -13.62 11.09 -8.96
CA ASP A 176 -13.77 12.36 -9.65
C ASP A 176 -13.36 13.55 -8.77
N ARG A 177 -13.84 13.58 -7.52
CA ARG A 177 -13.45 14.62 -6.55
C ARG A 177 -11.98 14.50 -6.16
N LEU A 178 -11.48 13.29 -5.95
CA LEU A 178 -10.12 13.06 -5.51
C LEU A 178 -9.10 13.56 -6.54
N VAL A 179 -9.30 13.31 -7.83
CA VAL A 179 -8.37 13.75 -8.89
C VAL A 179 -8.44 15.26 -9.17
N GLN A 180 -9.47 15.96 -8.66
CA GLN A 180 -9.54 17.42 -8.71
C GLN A 180 -8.67 18.09 -7.64
N VAL A 181 -8.39 17.40 -6.52
CA VAL A 181 -7.69 17.97 -5.36
C VAL A 181 -6.31 17.34 -5.12
N VAL A 182 -6.03 16.18 -5.71
CA VAL A 182 -4.75 15.45 -5.67
C VAL A 182 -4.28 15.19 -7.09
N ASP A 183 -2.98 15.39 -7.37
CA ASP A 183 -2.40 15.01 -8.66
C ASP A 183 -2.61 13.51 -8.91
N SER A 184 -3.30 13.16 -10.01
CA SER A 184 -3.60 11.78 -10.40
C SER A 184 -2.35 10.90 -10.56
N LYS A 185 -1.18 11.52 -10.83
CA LYS A 185 0.12 10.83 -10.86
C LYS A 185 0.60 10.31 -9.50
N LEU A 186 -0.04 10.73 -8.41
CA LEU A 186 0.18 10.22 -7.06
C LEU A 186 -0.90 9.24 -6.62
N ILE A 187 -1.79 8.80 -7.53
CA ILE A 187 -2.86 7.85 -7.24
C ILE A 187 -2.65 6.59 -8.06
N VAL A 188 -2.75 5.44 -7.41
CA VAL A 188 -2.64 4.11 -8.01
C VAL A 188 -3.94 3.36 -7.82
N SER A 189 -4.46 2.71 -8.88
CA SER A 189 -5.60 1.80 -8.77
C SER A 189 -5.23 0.59 -7.92
N GLY A 190 -5.98 0.33 -6.87
CA GLY A 190 -5.69 -0.69 -5.86
C GLY A 190 -6.65 -1.89 -5.89
N ILE A 191 -7.46 -2.05 -6.95
CA ILE A 191 -8.51 -3.08 -7.06
C ILE A 191 -8.02 -4.31 -7.85
N GLY A 192 -7.00 -4.15 -8.67
CA GLY A 192 -6.52 -5.15 -9.63
C GLY A 192 -6.75 -4.71 -11.06
N GLU A 193 -6.83 -5.67 -11.97
CA GLU A 193 -6.79 -5.46 -13.41
C GLU A 193 -8.11 -4.92 -13.98
N GLN A 194 -9.26 -5.32 -13.41
CA GLN A 194 -10.59 -5.02 -13.98
C GLN A 194 -10.83 -3.53 -14.25
N PRO A 195 -10.61 -2.59 -13.32
CA PRO A 195 -10.82 -1.17 -13.57
C PRO A 195 -9.58 -0.46 -14.13
N ALA A 196 -8.45 -1.15 -14.29
CA ALA A 196 -7.16 -0.54 -14.56
C ALA A 196 -7.15 0.33 -15.82
N ILE A 197 -7.80 -0.12 -16.89
CA ILE A 197 -7.90 0.63 -18.15
C ILE A 197 -8.69 1.92 -17.94
N VAL A 198 -9.87 1.84 -17.36
CA VAL A 198 -10.73 3.00 -17.10
C VAL A 198 -10.01 3.99 -16.17
N HIS A 199 -9.44 3.50 -15.07
CA HIS A 199 -8.70 4.34 -14.12
C HIS A 199 -7.51 5.04 -14.78
N ARG A 200 -6.81 4.39 -15.70
CA ARG A 200 -5.69 4.98 -16.43
C ARG A 200 -6.15 5.96 -17.51
N GLU A 201 -7.16 5.60 -18.30
CA GLU A 201 -7.57 6.39 -19.46
C GLU A 201 -8.47 7.56 -19.10
N GLN A 202 -9.43 7.36 -18.20
CA GLN A 202 -10.37 8.41 -17.78
C GLN A 202 -9.77 9.28 -16.67
N PHE A 203 -9.29 8.67 -15.57
CA PHE A 203 -8.83 9.39 -14.38
C PHE A 203 -7.32 9.69 -14.38
N LYS A 204 -6.55 9.19 -15.36
CA LYS A 204 -5.10 9.41 -15.53
C LYS A 204 -4.25 8.94 -14.35
N LEU A 205 -4.68 7.87 -13.66
CA LEU A 205 -3.94 7.32 -12.53
C LEU A 205 -2.55 6.80 -12.96
N ALA A 206 -1.60 6.83 -12.02
CA ALA A 206 -0.19 6.52 -12.28
C ALA A 206 0.06 5.05 -12.66
N GLY A 207 -0.68 4.12 -12.05
CA GLY A 207 -0.50 2.69 -12.24
C GLY A 207 -1.60 1.90 -11.55
N PHE A 208 -1.39 0.60 -11.40
CA PHE A 208 -2.33 -0.27 -10.71
C PHE A 208 -1.62 -1.39 -9.94
N THR A 209 -2.33 -1.97 -8.97
CA THR A 209 -1.87 -3.17 -8.26
C THR A 209 -2.42 -4.41 -8.92
N SER A 210 -1.64 -5.48 -8.97
CA SER A 210 -2.02 -6.75 -9.56
C SER A 210 -1.70 -7.93 -8.64
N GLY A 211 -2.68 -8.82 -8.45
CA GLY A 211 -2.46 -10.14 -7.88
C GLY A 211 -2.04 -11.16 -8.93
N CYS A 212 -2.49 -10.99 -10.19
CA CYS A 212 -2.20 -11.93 -11.28
C CYS A 212 -0.71 -12.01 -11.59
N VAL A 213 0.03 -10.89 -11.49
CA VAL A 213 1.49 -10.88 -11.70
C VAL A 213 2.28 -11.66 -10.62
N CYS A 214 1.66 -12.09 -9.55
CA CYS A 214 2.29 -13.00 -8.61
C CYS A 214 2.30 -14.45 -9.11
N LEU A 215 1.47 -14.77 -10.11
CA LEU A 215 1.39 -16.09 -10.74
C LEU A 215 2.06 -16.10 -12.12
N ASN A 216 1.88 -15.03 -12.88
CA ASN A 216 2.41 -14.86 -14.23
C ASN A 216 2.92 -13.42 -14.38
N PRO A 217 4.12 -13.16 -13.88
CA PRO A 217 4.73 -11.83 -13.91
C PRO A 217 5.19 -11.38 -15.30
#